data_3eaacda9e5cc97a11bd75c9b0eb4e3cc
#
_entry.id   3eaacda9e5cc97a11bd75c9b0eb4e3cc
#
_cell.length_a   1.000
_cell.length_b   1.000
_cell.length_c   1.000
_cell.angle_alpha   90.00
_cell.angle_beta   90.00
_cell.angle_gamma   90.00
#
_symmetry.space_group_name_H-M   'P 1'
#
loop_
_entity.id
_entity.type
_entity.pdbx_description
1 polymer ?
#
loop_
_entity_poly.entity_id
_entity_poly.type
_entity_poly.pdbx_seq_one_letter_code
_entity_poly.pdbx_strand_id
1 'polypeptide(L)'
;MKYDVTHLSKEIKDNFEELEGKEVAVAGRLMFKRVMGKASFCNVQDLQGGIQAYVARDEIGVESYQDFKKMDIGDIVGIKGKVFATKTGEKSIHAEEVILLSKSLKPLPEKFHGLTDTDTRYRQRYVDLIMNEESKEVFIKRSKIISKIRSYLDGQGFMEVETPMLVSNAGGASARPFETHYNALSEDVKLRISLELYLKRLIVGGLEKVYEIGRVFRNEGVDTRHNPEFTLMELYQAYTDYHGMMDLTENLYRYLAEEVCGGTKIQYKDFEIDLGKPFERITMVDAVKKYSGVDFKEIKTLEEARAAAEEHHVEYEERHKRGDILNLFFEEFVEDKLIQPTFVMDHPVEISPLTKRKPEDPDYVERFEFFMNGWEMANAYSELNDPIDQRERFKAQEELLAQGDEEANTTDEDFLNALEIGMPPTGGIGFGIDRMVMLLTNSTAIRDVLLFPTMKSLGTEKKASKPAAKAPEAVKEVIDFSKVEIEPLFKEEVDFETFSKSDFRAVKVKACEAVKKSKKLLQFTLDDGTGEDRTILSGIHAYYEPEELVGKTLIAITNLPPRAMMGIDSCGMLLSAIHEEEGEEKLHLLMVDDHIPAGAKLY
;
A
#
# COMPACT_ATOMS: atom_id res chain seq x y z
N MET A 1 5.04 -37.22 5.17
CA MET A 1 4.14 -38.37 5.41
C MET A 1 2.72 -37.95 5.08
N LYS A 2 1.97 -38.75 4.32
CA LYS A 2 0.54 -38.52 4.10
C LYS A 2 -0.21 -39.03 5.34
N TYR A 3 -1.23 -38.28 5.82
CA TYR A 3 -2.13 -38.69 6.89
C TYR A 3 -3.57 -38.45 6.42
N ASP A 4 -4.41 -39.48 6.53
CA ASP A 4 -5.78 -39.43 6.02
C ASP A 4 -6.71 -38.95 7.14
N VAL A 5 -7.02 -37.64 7.12
CA VAL A 5 -7.98 -37.00 8.01
C VAL A 5 -9.41 -37.36 7.56
N THR A 6 -10.25 -37.83 8.48
CA THR A 6 -11.63 -38.18 8.16
C THR A 6 -12.62 -37.09 8.58
N HIS A 7 -12.36 -36.38 9.67
CA HIS A 7 -13.23 -35.36 10.25
C HIS A 7 -12.43 -34.21 10.84
N LEU A 8 -13.01 -33.02 10.87
CA LEU A 8 -12.51 -31.86 11.59
C LEU A 8 -13.11 -31.81 13.00
N SER A 9 -12.45 -31.11 13.91
CA SER A 9 -12.83 -31.00 15.32
C SER A 9 -14.28 -30.56 15.55
N LYS A 10 -14.74 -29.57 14.78
CA LYS A 10 -16.10 -29.04 14.86
C LYS A 10 -17.12 -30.01 14.32
N GLU A 11 -16.84 -30.70 13.23
CA GLU A 11 -17.71 -31.73 12.66
C GLU A 11 -18.00 -32.85 13.67
N ILE A 12 -16.96 -33.26 14.41
CA ILE A 12 -17.13 -34.28 15.49
C ILE A 12 -17.99 -33.73 16.61
N LYS A 13 -17.81 -32.48 17.01
CA LYS A 13 -18.59 -31.88 18.10
C LYS A 13 -20.04 -31.64 17.71
N ASP A 14 -20.29 -31.17 16.49
CA ASP A 14 -21.63 -30.85 16.00
C ASP A 14 -22.46 -32.14 15.73
N ASN A 15 -21.82 -33.19 15.21
CA ASN A 15 -22.45 -34.47 14.88
C ASN A 15 -22.15 -35.57 15.92
N PHE A 16 -21.95 -35.17 17.17
CA PHE A 16 -21.49 -36.08 18.22
C PHE A 16 -22.38 -37.31 18.38
N GLU A 17 -23.69 -37.15 18.41
CA GLU A 17 -24.65 -38.25 18.60
C GLU A 17 -24.53 -39.31 17.50
N GLU A 18 -24.21 -38.91 16.29
CA GLU A 18 -24.03 -39.83 15.14
C GLU A 18 -22.65 -40.50 15.16
N LEU A 19 -21.64 -39.81 15.72
CA LEU A 19 -20.24 -40.22 15.67
C LEU A 19 -19.80 -40.93 16.97
N GLU A 20 -20.57 -40.90 18.04
CA GLU A 20 -20.21 -41.57 19.30
C GLU A 20 -19.93 -43.06 19.06
N GLY A 21 -18.78 -43.52 19.54
CA GLY A 21 -18.30 -44.90 19.37
C GLY A 21 -17.71 -45.20 17.98
N LYS A 22 -17.84 -44.29 16.99
CA LYS A 22 -17.23 -44.49 15.67
C LYS A 22 -15.76 -44.07 15.67
N GLU A 23 -15.00 -44.71 14.79
CA GLU A 23 -13.60 -44.39 14.54
C GLU A 23 -13.47 -43.12 13.68
N VAL A 24 -12.64 -42.21 14.12
CA VAL A 24 -12.28 -40.97 13.41
C VAL A 24 -10.78 -40.80 13.40
N ALA A 25 -10.27 -40.04 12.42
CA ALA A 25 -8.89 -39.61 12.35
C ALA A 25 -8.85 -38.10 12.20
N VAL A 26 -8.16 -37.40 13.12
CA VAL A 26 -7.96 -35.96 13.12
C VAL A 26 -6.48 -35.65 13.04
N ALA A 27 -6.14 -34.51 12.46
CA ALA A 27 -4.78 -33.98 12.50
C ALA A 27 -4.79 -32.48 12.80
N GLY A 28 -3.79 -32.05 13.55
CA GLY A 28 -3.70 -30.65 13.94
C GLY A 28 -2.52 -30.38 14.86
N ARG A 29 -2.52 -29.18 15.41
CA ARG A 29 -1.48 -28.71 16.32
C ARG A 29 -1.80 -29.09 17.76
N LEU A 30 -0.83 -29.69 18.47
CA LEU A 30 -0.91 -30.01 19.89
C LEU A 30 -0.82 -28.70 20.70
N MET A 31 -1.95 -28.23 21.23
CA MET A 31 -2.04 -26.97 21.96
C MET A 31 -2.03 -27.11 23.47
N PHE A 32 -2.29 -28.32 23.96
CA PHE A 32 -2.29 -28.65 25.37
C PHE A 32 -1.97 -30.13 25.56
N LYS A 33 -1.22 -30.43 26.60
CA LYS A 33 -0.91 -31.82 27.02
C LYS A 33 -0.78 -31.90 28.53
N ARG A 34 -1.50 -32.85 29.13
CA ARG A 34 -1.42 -33.16 30.56
C ARG A 34 -1.19 -34.65 30.75
N VAL A 35 0.00 -34.99 31.24
CA VAL A 35 0.38 -36.40 31.52
C VAL A 35 0.01 -36.77 32.96
N MET A 36 -0.73 -37.85 33.14
CA MET A 36 -1.18 -38.35 34.43
C MET A 36 -0.81 -39.85 34.57
N GLY A 37 0.49 -40.14 34.68
CA GLY A 37 1.00 -41.49 34.79
C GLY A 37 0.84 -42.35 33.52
N LYS A 38 -0.12 -43.27 33.51
CA LYS A 38 -0.40 -44.19 32.38
C LYS A 38 -1.41 -43.63 31.37
N ALA A 39 -1.98 -42.48 31.65
CA ALA A 39 -2.96 -41.84 30.79
C ALA A 39 -2.63 -40.34 30.65
N SER A 40 -3.10 -39.72 29.60
CA SER A 40 -2.90 -38.31 29.31
C SER A 40 -4.13 -37.73 28.63
N PHE A 41 -4.32 -36.45 28.81
CA PHE A 41 -5.21 -35.67 27.96
C PHE A 41 -4.39 -34.69 27.10
N CYS A 42 -4.79 -34.51 25.88
CA CYS A 42 -4.25 -33.46 25.03
C CYS A 42 -5.38 -32.79 24.26
N ASN A 43 -5.09 -31.60 23.71
CA ASN A 43 -5.99 -30.89 22.81
C ASN A 43 -5.27 -30.66 21.48
N VAL A 44 -5.94 -31.03 20.40
CA VAL A 44 -5.45 -30.84 19.02
C VAL A 44 -6.33 -29.81 18.36
N GLN A 45 -5.69 -28.78 17.83
CA GLN A 45 -6.32 -27.66 17.11
C GLN A 45 -6.15 -27.83 15.60
N ASP A 46 -7.27 -27.79 14.88
CA ASP A 46 -7.35 -27.79 13.42
C ASP A 46 -7.88 -26.45 12.87
N LEU A 47 -8.36 -26.44 11.62
CA LEU A 47 -8.93 -25.25 10.99
C LEU A 47 -10.20 -24.74 11.71
N GLN A 48 -11.03 -25.65 12.22
CA GLN A 48 -12.36 -25.35 12.76
C GLN A 48 -12.41 -25.26 14.30
N GLY A 49 -11.29 -25.44 14.97
CA GLY A 49 -11.19 -25.35 16.42
C GLY A 49 -10.33 -26.42 17.04
N GLY A 50 -10.66 -26.82 18.24
CA GLY A 50 -9.88 -27.85 18.98
C GLY A 50 -10.75 -29.00 19.48
N ILE A 51 -10.15 -30.20 19.55
CA ILE A 51 -10.77 -31.39 20.16
C ILE A 51 -9.85 -32.02 21.18
N GLN A 52 -10.42 -32.44 22.28
CA GLN A 52 -9.70 -33.19 23.30
C GLN A 52 -9.48 -34.65 22.88
N ALA A 53 -8.32 -35.20 23.18
CA ALA A 53 -8.06 -36.62 23.05
C ALA A 53 -7.57 -37.18 24.38
N TYR A 54 -8.09 -38.35 24.72
CA TYR A 54 -7.62 -39.18 25.82
C TYR A 54 -6.65 -40.21 25.26
N VAL A 55 -5.42 -40.21 25.77
CA VAL A 55 -4.33 -41.07 25.31
C VAL A 55 -3.90 -41.96 26.44
N ALA A 56 -4.21 -43.24 26.35
CA ALA A 56 -3.86 -44.24 27.36
C ALA A 56 -2.72 -45.15 26.86
N ARG A 57 -1.73 -45.39 27.74
CA ARG A 57 -0.58 -46.24 27.44
C ARG A 57 -0.99 -47.65 27.02
N ASP A 58 -2.01 -48.18 27.70
CA ASP A 58 -2.45 -49.58 27.52
C ASP A 58 -3.25 -49.76 26.21
N GLU A 59 -3.69 -48.64 25.59
CA GLU A 59 -4.37 -48.60 24.28
C GLU A 59 -3.39 -48.39 23.12
N ILE A 60 -2.54 -47.34 23.19
CA ILE A 60 -1.62 -47.02 22.08
C ILE A 60 -0.28 -47.77 22.13
N GLY A 61 -0.04 -48.50 23.21
CA GLY A 61 1.20 -49.26 23.47
C GLY A 61 2.27 -48.45 24.22
N VAL A 62 3.19 -49.15 24.83
CA VAL A 62 4.21 -48.55 25.72
C VAL A 62 5.16 -47.64 24.96
N GLU A 63 5.65 -48.06 23.80
CA GLU A 63 6.60 -47.27 22.99
C GLU A 63 5.95 -46.00 22.45
N SER A 64 4.80 -46.11 21.80
CA SER A 64 4.04 -44.96 21.26
C SER A 64 3.67 -43.96 22.37
N TYR A 65 3.33 -44.45 23.57
CA TYR A 65 3.04 -43.58 24.72
C TYR A 65 4.30 -42.87 25.25
N GLN A 66 5.47 -43.51 25.21
CA GLN A 66 6.74 -42.85 25.55
C GLN A 66 7.08 -41.76 24.53
N ASP A 67 6.86 -42.00 23.23
CA ASP A 67 7.08 -41.02 22.20
C ASP A 67 6.07 -39.87 22.29
N PHE A 68 4.79 -40.16 22.56
CA PHE A 68 3.81 -39.10 22.84
C PHE A 68 4.23 -38.22 24.04
N LYS A 69 4.80 -38.77 25.08
CA LYS A 69 5.29 -37.97 26.21
C LYS A 69 6.42 -37.01 25.85
N LYS A 70 7.23 -37.35 24.84
CA LYS A 70 8.32 -36.50 24.35
C LYS A 70 7.84 -35.41 23.37
N MET A 71 6.63 -35.50 22.83
CA MET A 71 6.07 -34.48 21.97
C MET A 71 5.92 -33.18 22.74
N ASP A 72 6.12 -32.04 22.07
CA ASP A 72 6.02 -30.69 22.64
C ASP A 72 4.73 -29.99 22.22
N ILE A 73 4.34 -29.00 23.00
CA ILE A 73 3.28 -28.07 22.59
C ILE A 73 3.73 -27.37 21.33
N GLY A 74 2.85 -27.32 20.34
CA GLY A 74 3.18 -26.81 19.01
C GLY A 74 3.45 -27.87 17.95
N ASP A 75 3.74 -29.13 18.34
CA ASP A 75 3.91 -30.23 17.39
C ASP A 75 2.62 -30.48 16.59
N ILE A 76 2.77 -30.90 15.33
CA ILE A 76 1.66 -31.34 14.51
C ILE A 76 1.52 -32.84 14.67
N VAL A 77 0.33 -33.28 15.08
CA VAL A 77 0.03 -34.68 15.39
C VAL A 77 -1.18 -35.18 14.63
N GLY A 78 -1.18 -36.47 14.31
CA GLY A 78 -2.36 -37.21 13.87
C GLY A 78 -2.85 -38.09 15.02
N ILE A 79 -4.15 -38.10 15.25
CA ILE A 79 -4.80 -38.95 16.27
C ILE A 79 -5.94 -39.72 15.63
N LYS A 80 -5.88 -41.03 15.75
CA LYS A 80 -6.93 -41.93 15.32
C LYS A 80 -7.54 -42.61 16.55
N GLY A 81 -8.87 -42.72 16.61
CA GLY A 81 -9.54 -43.33 17.73
C GLY A 81 -11.05 -43.16 17.68
N LYS A 82 -11.73 -43.55 18.78
CA LYS A 82 -13.18 -43.50 18.87
C LYS A 82 -13.69 -42.25 19.56
N VAL A 83 -14.77 -41.71 19.01
CA VAL A 83 -15.45 -40.55 19.61
C VAL A 83 -16.17 -40.99 20.88
N PHE A 84 -16.02 -40.23 21.97
CA PHE A 84 -16.68 -40.50 23.25
C PHE A 84 -16.90 -39.21 24.06
N ALA A 85 -17.78 -39.26 25.04
CA ALA A 85 -17.90 -38.20 26.03
C ALA A 85 -17.18 -38.60 27.34
N THR A 86 -16.42 -37.64 27.89
CA THR A 86 -15.83 -37.84 29.22
C THR A 86 -16.91 -37.82 30.30
N LYS A 87 -16.56 -38.24 31.54
CA LYS A 87 -17.49 -38.20 32.70
C LYS A 87 -18.04 -36.79 32.98
N THR A 88 -17.33 -35.75 32.53
CA THR A 88 -17.73 -34.35 32.67
C THR A 88 -18.48 -33.82 31.45
N GLY A 89 -18.78 -34.67 30.47
CA GLY A 89 -19.51 -34.32 29.26
C GLY A 89 -18.65 -33.73 28.13
N GLU A 90 -17.31 -33.67 28.26
CA GLU A 90 -16.45 -33.16 27.20
C GLU A 90 -16.36 -34.15 26.03
N LYS A 91 -16.75 -33.71 24.82
CA LYS A 91 -16.68 -34.49 23.59
C LYS A 91 -15.22 -34.66 23.16
N SER A 92 -14.76 -35.90 23.08
CA SER A 92 -13.36 -36.27 23.02
C SER A 92 -13.12 -37.46 22.09
N ILE A 93 -11.84 -37.69 21.76
CA ILE A 93 -11.40 -38.89 21.04
C ILE A 93 -10.64 -39.79 22.00
N HIS A 94 -11.05 -41.06 22.13
CA HIS A 94 -10.29 -42.11 22.81
C HIS A 94 -9.24 -42.64 21.84
N ALA A 95 -8.00 -42.19 21.97
CA ALA A 95 -6.93 -42.42 20.98
C ALA A 95 -6.50 -43.89 20.98
N GLU A 96 -6.53 -44.52 19.83
CA GLU A 96 -5.96 -45.84 19.52
C GLU A 96 -4.60 -45.70 18.83
N GLU A 97 -4.34 -44.55 18.17
CA GLU A 97 -3.06 -44.23 17.56
C GLU A 97 -2.75 -42.74 17.69
N VAL A 98 -1.49 -42.41 17.96
CA VAL A 98 -0.96 -41.03 17.95
C VAL A 98 0.35 -40.99 17.19
N ILE A 99 0.43 -40.16 16.16
CA ILE A 99 1.60 -40.06 15.29
C ILE A 99 2.11 -38.60 15.28
N LEU A 100 3.43 -38.43 15.43
CA LEU A 100 4.07 -37.16 15.18
C LEU A 100 4.19 -36.95 13.66
N LEU A 101 3.49 -35.94 13.12
CA LEU A 101 3.52 -35.58 11.71
C LEU A 101 4.59 -34.55 11.40
N SER A 102 4.79 -33.57 12.31
CA SER A 102 5.84 -32.57 12.19
C SER A 102 6.24 -32.01 13.54
N LYS A 103 7.54 -31.85 13.77
CA LYS A 103 8.11 -31.31 15.00
C LYS A 103 8.12 -29.79 15.01
N SER A 104 7.63 -29.18 16.09
CA SER A 104 7.81 -27.76 16.36
C SER A 104 9.15 -27.53 17.06
N LEU A 105 10.05 -26.77 16.44
CA LEU A 105 11.37 -26.49 17.00
C LEU A 105 11.42 -25.23 17.86
N LYS A 106 10.39 -24.36 17.73
CA LYS A 106 10.26 -23.13 18.52
C LYS A 106 9.03 -23.22 19.42
N PRO A 107 9.14 -22.82 20.70
CA PRO A 107 7.98 -22.77 21.57
C PRO A 107 6.97 -21.74 21.06
N LEU A 108 5.67 -22.05 21.25
CA LEU A 108 4.61 -21.08 21.06
C LEU A 108 4.58 -20.10 22.23
N PRO A 109 4.09 -18.87 22.04
CA PRO A 109 3.81 -17.94 23.13
C PRO A 109 2.89 -18.58 24.19
N GLU A 110 2.99 -18.11 25.44
CA GLU A 110 2.15 -18.64 26.52
C GLU A 110 0.66 -18.41 26.23
N LYS A 111 -0.13 -19.49 26.37
CA LYS A 111 -1.55 -19.50 26.00
C LYS A 111 -2.40 -18.47 26.78
N PHE A 112 -2.02 -18.13 28.00
CA PHE A 112 -2.81 -17.24 28.86
C PHE A 112 -2.74 -15.76 28.47
N HIS A 113 -1.73 -15.35 27.74
CA HIS A 113 -1.56 -13.97 27.31
C HIS A 113 -1.72 -13.80 25.80
N GLY A 114 -1.76 -14.91 25.04
CA GLY A 114 -1.79 -14.88 23.58
C GLY A 114 -0.60 -14.11 22.98
N LEU A 115 -0.71 -13.79 21.73
CA LEU A 115 0.19 -12.82 21.08
C LEU A 115 -0.52 -11.46 21.13
N THR A 116 -0.25 -10.66 22.17
CA THR A 116 -0.93 -9.37 22.43
C THR A 116 -0.28 -8.19 21.70
N ASP A 117 1.02 -8.28 21.47
CA ASP A 117 1.75 -7.22 20.76
C ASP A 117 1.34 -7.18 19.29
N THR A 118 0.69 -6.09 18.90
CA THR A 118 0.10 -5.89 17.56
C THR A 118 1.14 -5.93 16.45
N ASP A 119 2.34 -5.37 16.67
CA ASP A 119 3.42 -5.37 15.66
C ASP A 119 3.90 -6.80 15.41
N THR A 120 4.11 -7.58 16.46
CA THR A 120 4.48 -9.00 16.36
C THR A 120 3.38 -9.82 15.69
N ARG A 121 2.09 -9.56 15.96
CA ARG A 121 0.96 -10.23 15.31
C ARG A 121 1.00 -10.04 13.79
N TYR A 122 1.30 -8.85 13.31
CA TYR A 122 1.38 -8.58 11.87
C TYR A 122 2.62 -9.20 11.24
N ARG A 123 3.78 -9.17 11.91
CA ARG A 123 5.03 -9.74 11.40
C ARG A 123 5.09 -11.26 11.45
N GLN A 124 4.49 -11.86 12.48
CA GLN A 124 4.41 -13.30 12.67
C GLN A 124 2.96 -13.78 12.54
N ARG A 125 2.30 -13.41 11.47
CA ARG A 125 0.90 -13.75 11.22
C ARG A 125 0.61 -15.25 11.37
N TYR A 126 1.53 -16.12 11.01
CA TYR A 126 1.42 -17.55 11.20
C TYR A 126 1.32 -17.95 12.68
N VAL A 127 1.94 -17.21 13.59
CA VAL A 127 1.78 -17.42 15.05
C VAL A 127 0.48 -16.81 15.52
N ASP A 128 0.12 -15.61 15.06
CA ASP A 128 -1.15 -14.95 15.35
C ASP A 128 -2.35 -15.86 15.01
N LEU A 129 -2.34 -16.48 13.81
CA LEU A 129 -3.38 -17.42 13.37
C LEU A 129 -3.45 -18.71 14.22
N ILE A 130 -2.36 -19.10 14.89
CA ILE A 130 -2.35 -20.24 15.82
C ILE A 130 -2.94 -19.85 17.17
N MET A 131 -2.58 -18.66 17.67
CA MET A 131 -2.85 -18.24 19.05
C MET A 131 -4.16 -17.47 19.20
N ASN A 132 -4.55 -16.70 18.18
CA ASN A 132 -5.71 -15.81 18.21
C ASN A 132 -6.79 -16.31 17.24
N GLU A 133 -7.84 -16.91 17.76
CA GLU A 133 -8.95 -17.44 16.97
C GLU A 133 -9.69 -16.33 16.20
N GLU A 134 -9.82 -15.16 16.83
CA GLU A 134 -10.43 -13.97 16.22
C GLU A 134 -9.73 -13.56 14.92
N SER A 135 -8.39 -13.56 14.89
CA SER A 135 -7.63 -13.28 13.68
C SER A 135 -7.93 -14.27 12.56
N LYS A 136 -8.03 -15.56 12.91
CA LYS A 136 -8.37 -16.60 11.93
C LYS A 136 -9.78 -16.40 11.36
N GLU A 137 -10.74 -16.05 12.20
CA GLU A 137 -12.12 -15.78 11.78
C GLU A 137 -12.23 -14.62 10.80
N VAL A 138 -11.47 -13.55 10.99
CA VAL A 138 -11.42 -12.41 10.05
C VAL A 138 -11.04 -12.87 8.65
N PHE A 139 -10.00 -13.71 8.52
CA PHE A 139 -9.56 -14.18 7.20
C PHE A 139 -10.51 -15.21 6.57
N ILE A 140 -11.17 -16.04 7.38
CA ILE A 140 -12.24 -16.94 6.91
C ILE A 140 -13.41 -16.11 6.38
N LYS A 141 -13.83 -15.07 7.12
CA LYS A 141 -14.89 -14.14 6.68
C LYS A 141 -14.48 -13.37 5.42
N ARG A 142 -13.24 -12.87 5.34
CA ARG A 142 -12.71 -12.21 4.13
C ARG A 142 -12.83 -13.11 2.91
N SER A 143 -12.41 -14.37 3.02
CA SER A 143 -12.55 -15.35 1.92
C SER A 143 -14.01 -15.56 1.53
N LYS A 144 -14.89 -15.67 2.52
CA LYS A 144 -16.34 -15.80 2.29
C LYS A 144 -16.93 -14.57 1.61
N ILE A 145 -16.55 -13.35 2.03
CA ILE A 145 -16.99 -12.09 1.41
C ILE A 145 -16.64 -12.08 -0.08
N ILE A 146 -15.37 -12.34 -0.42
CA ILE A 146 -14.92 -12.36 -1.83
C ILE A 146 -15.67 -13.43 -2.64
N SER A 147 -15.86 -14.62 -2.09
CA SER A 147 -16.64 -15.68 -2.75
C SER A 147 -18.11 -15.27 -2.99
N LYS A 148 -18.71 -14.57 -2.03
CA LYS A 148 -20.09 -14.11 -2.15
C LYS A 148 -20.24 -12.94 -3.13
N ILE A 149 -19.26 -12.03 -3.20
CA ILE A 149 -19.21 -10.99 -4.24
C ILE A 149 -19.24 -11.64 -5.63
N ARG A 150 -18.35 -12.64 -5.87
CA ARG A 150 -18.33 -13.37 -7.14
C ARG A 150 -19.69 -14.02 -7.45
N SER A 151 -20.23 -14.74 -6.49
CA SER A 151 -21.56 -15.38 -6.68
C SER A 151 -22.67 -14.39 -7.00
N TYR A 152 -22.66 -13.21 -6.39
CA TYR A 152 -23.62 -12.14 -6.64
C TYR A 152 -23.49 -11.58 -8.05
N LEU A 153 -22.28 -11.23 -8.47
CA LEU A 153 -22.00 -10.63 -9.79
C LEU A 153 -22.20 -11.64 -10.92
N ASP A 154 -21.72 -12.87 -10.77
CA ASP A 154 -21.92 -13.95 -11.74
C ASP A 154 -23.43 -14.23 -11.94
N GLY A 155 -24.20 -14.23 -10.83
CA GLY A 155 -25.64 -14.37 -10.85
C GLY A 155 -26.38 -13.25 -11.60
N GLN A 156 -25.75 -12.09 -11.77
CA GLN A 156 -26.26 -10.96 -12.55
C GLN A 156 -25.69 -10.89 -13.98
N GLY A 157 -24.89 -11.88 -14.37
CA GLY A 157 -24.32 -12.00 -15.71
C GLY A 157 -23.08 -11.14 -15.95
N PHE A 158 -22.39 -10.72 -14.90
CA PHE A 158 -21.07 -10.13 -15.04
C PHE A 158 -20.02 -11.21 -15.32
N MET A 159 -19.01 -10.87 -16.10
CA MET A 159 -17.85 -11.71 -16.40
C MET A 159 -16.65 -11.23 -15.60
N GLU A 160 -16.05 -12.11 -14.79
CA GLU A 160 -14.74 -11.82 -14.15
C GLU A 160 -13.64 -11.87 -15.20
N VAL A 161 -12.79 -10.86 -15.22
CA VAL A 161 -11.68 -10.73 -16.16
C VAL A 161 -10.39 -10.41 -15.42
N GLU A 162 -9.26 -10.57 -16.11
CA GLU A 162 -7.94 -10.17 -15.60
C GLU A 162 -7.28 -9.22 -16.60
N THR A 163 -6.72 -8.13 -16.10
CA THR A 163 -6.03 -7.12 -16.89
C THR A 163 -4.58 -6.93 -16.38
N PRO A 164 -3.69 -6.32 -17.16
CA PRO A 164 -2.27 -6.22 -16.80
C PRO A 164 -2.02 -5.46 -15.48
N MET A 165 -1.13 -6.01 -14.64
CA MET A 165 -0.58 -5.29 -13.47
C MET A 165 0.59 -4.37 -13.83
N LEU A 166 1.37 -4.75 -14.86
CA LEU A 166 2.43 -3.92 -15.42
C LEU A 166 1.86 -3.14 -16.60
N VAL A 167 1.90 -1.82 -16.52
CA VAL A 167 1.29 -0.91 -17.49
C VAL A 167 2.30 0.13 -17.95
N SER A 168 2.16 0.61 -19.17
CA SER A 168 2.97 1.74 -19.67
C SER A 168 2.45 3.07 -19.13
N ASN A 169 1.14 3.20 -18.97
CA ASN A 169 0.47 4.36 -18.39
C ASN A 169 -0.40 3.92 -17.19
N ALA A 170 -0.14 4.49 -16.01
CA ALA A 170 -0.94 4.28 -14.82
C ALA A 170 -1.97 5.41 -14.70
N GLY A 171 -3.21 5.13 -15.09
CA GLY A 171 -4.34 6.06 -15.04
C GLY A 171 -5.55 5.45 -14.34
N GLY A 172 -6.64 6.20 -14.26
CA GLY A 172 -7.91 5.77 -13.63
C GLY A 172 -8.02 6.10 -12.13
N ALA A 173 -7.02 6.77 -11.55
CA ALA A 173 -7.06 7.27 -10.18
C ALA A 173 -6.08 8.43 -10.03
N SER A 174 -6.26 9.25 -8.98
CA SER A 174 -5.25 10.23 -8.55
C SER A 174 -4.37 9.55 -7.52
N ALA A 175 -3.20 9.07 -7.95
CA ALA A 175 -2.26 8.36 -7.10
C ALA A 175 -0.89 8.25 -7.75
N ARG A 176 0.17 8.24 -6.94
CA ARG A 176 1.53 8.04 -7.42
C ARG A 176 1.79 6.56 -7.69
N PRO A 177 2.23 6.14 -8.90
CA PRO A 177 2.54 4.75 -9.21
C PRO A 177 3.91 4.31 -8.65
N PHE A 178 4.10 2.99 -8.45
CA PHE A 178 5.42 2.38 -8.37
C PHE A 178 5.97 2.19 -9.78
N GLU A 179 7.25 2.51 -10.00
CA GLU A 179 7.94 2.34 -11.27
C GLU A 179 8.95 1.20 -11.19
N THR A 180 9.14 0.50 -12.31
CA THR A 180 10.14 -0.57 -12.42
C THR A 180 10.62 -0.69 -13.86
N HIS A 181 11.78 -1.34 -14.07
CA HIS A 181 12.37 -1.54 -15.38
C HIS A 181 12.12 -2.95 -15.89
N TYR A 182 11.58 -3.08 -17.12
CA TYR A 182 11.41 -4.36 -17.80
C TYR A 182 12.63 -4.69 -18.65
N ASN A 183 13.56 -5.47 -18.10
CA ASN A 183 14.86 -5.74 -18.69
C ASN A 183 14.80 -6.32 -20.13
N ALA A 184 13.82 -7.19 -20.44
CA ALA A 184 13.74 -7.85 -21.73
C ALA A 184 13.40 -6.89 -22.88
N LEU A 185 12.62 -5.85 -22.60
CA LEU A 185 12.24 -4.81 -23.58
C LEU A 185 13.08 -3.54 -23.43
N SER A 186 13.85 -3.42 -22.33
CA SER A 186 14.56 -2.19 -21.94
C SER A 186 13.62 -0.98 -21.86
N GLU A 187 12.48 -1.16 -21.22
CA GLU A 187 11.43 -0.17 -21.04
C GLU A 187 11.09 0.01 -19.57
N ASP A 188 10.78 1.24 -19.17
CA ASP A 188 10.25 1.53 -17.86
C ASP A 188 8.74 1.31 -17.87
N VAL A 189 8.26 0.56 -16.88
CA VAL A 189 6.85 0.25 -16.70
C VAL A 189 6.41 0.60 -15.29
N LYS A 190 5.11 0.77 -15.11
CA LYS A 190 4.49 1.13 -13.83
C LYS A 190 3.64 -0.02 -13.32
N LEU A 191 3.50 -0.12 -12.00
CA LEU A 191 2.45 -0.94 -11.40
C LEU A 191 1.13 -0.17 -11.45
N ARG A 192 0.05 -0.82 -11.85
CA ARG A 192 -1.29 -0.21 -11.99
C ARG A 192 -1.78 0.38 -10.67
N ILE A 193 -2.42 1.55 -10.74
CA ILE A 193 -3.05 2.24 -9.60
C ILE A 193 -4.57 2.03 -9.56
N SER A 194 -5.17 1.55 -10.66
CA SER A 194 -6.61 1.30 -10.91
C SER A 194 -6.76 0.21 -11.97
N LEU A 195 -7.96 -0.31 -12.14
CA LEU A 195 -8.34 -1.30 -13.16
C LEU A 195 -9.11 -0.64 -14.33
N GLU A 196 -9.55 0.60 -14.15
CA GLU A 196 -10.54 1.34 -14.92
C GLU A 196 -10.31 1.34 -16.43
N LEU A 197 -9.15 1.86 -16.88
CA LEU A 197 -8.94 2.12 -18.31
C LEU A 197 -8.92 0.84 -19.15
N TYR A 198 -8.47 -0.28 -18.60
CA TYR A 198 -8.50 -1.56 -19.30
C TYR A 198 -9.91 -2.16 -19.33
N LEU A 199 -10.68 -2.06 -18.23
CA LEU A 199 -12.04 -2.57 -18.19
C LEU A 199 -12.97 -1.80 -19.14
N LYS A 200 -12.80 -0.47 -19.26
CA LYS A 200 -13.51 0.34 -20.25
C LYS A 200 -13.21 -0.06 -21.69
N ARG A 201 -11.94 -0.42 -22.00
CA ARG A 201 -11.59 -0.96 -23.33
C ARG A 201 -12.31 -2.28 -23.63
N LEU A 202 -12.57 -3.12 -22.61
CA LEU A 202 -13.38 -4.33 -22.79
C LEU A 202 -14.84 -4.03 -23.08
N ILE A 203 -15.40 -2.96 -22.48
CA ILE A 203 -16.75 -2.47 -22.83
C ILE A 203 -16.80 -2.02 -24.29
N VAL A 204 -15.82 -1.27 -24.76
CA VAL A 204 -15.68 -0.91 -26.20
C VAL A 204 -15.63 -2.19 -27.05
N GLY A 205 -14.95 -3.22 -26.59
CA GLY A 205 -14.85 -4.53 -27.26
C GLY A 205 -16.13 -5.36 -27.24
N GLY A 206 -17.22 -4.87 -26.61
CA GLY A 206 -18.52 -5.54 -26.56
C GLY A 206 -18.72 -6.50 -25.38
N LEU A 207 -17.83 -6.51 -24.39
CA LEU A 207 -18.08 -7.20 -23.12
C LEU A 207 -18.92 -6.30 -22.22
N GLU A 208 -20.24 -6.42 -22.31
CA GLU A 208 -21.19 -5.44 -21.75
C GLU A 208 -21.23 -5.39 -20.23
N LYS A 209 -20.78 -6.44 -19.53
CA LYS A 209 -20.71 -6.52 -18.06
C LYS A 209 -19.44 -7.22 -17.64
N VAL A 210 -18.49 -6.48 -17.10
CA VAL A 210 -17.20 -7.00 -16.65
C VAL A 210 -16.87 -6.55 -15.24
N TYR A 211 -16.13 -7.37 -14.51
CA TYR A 211 -15.51 -6.98 -13.25
C TYR A 211 -14.14 -7.63 -13.07
N GLU A 212 -13.31 -7.01 -12.28
CA GLU A 212 -12.04 -7.57 -11.84
C GLU A 212 -11.86 -7.33 -10.34
N ILE A 213 -11.47 -8.35 -9.59
CA ILE A 213 -11.01 -8.24 -8.20
C ILE A 213 -9.50 -8.40 -8.22
N GLY A 214 -8.76 -7.30 -8.10
CA GLY A 214 -7.33 -7.30 -8.30
C GLY A 214 -6.56 -6.47 -7.29
N ARG A 215 -5.23 -6.69 -7.26
CA ARG A 215 -4.31 -5.82 -6.53
C ARG A 215 -4.02 -4.58 -7.35
N VAL A 216 -4.03 -3.44 -6.67
CA VAL A 216 -3.54 -2.15 -7.15
C VAL A 216 -2.47 -1.63 -6.21
N PHE A 217 -1.63 -0.73 -6.72
CA PHE A 217 -0.40 -0.30 -6.06
C PHE A 217 -0.32 1.22 -6.07
N ARG A 218 -0.29 1.84 -4.90
CA ARG A 218 -0.14 3.30 -4.75
C ARG A 218 1.04 3.60 -3.86
N ASN A 219 1.99 4.38 -4.39
CA ASN A 219 3.23 4.74 -3.70
C ASN A 219 2.99 5.92 -2.76
N GLU A 220 2.16 5.70 -1.76
CA GLU A 220 1.69 6.68 -0.79
C GLU A 220 2.06 6.28 0.64
N GLY A 221 1.62 7.06 1.61
CA GLY A 221 1.83 6.78 3.03
C GLY A 221 1.15 5.49 3.50
N VAL A 222 1.60 4.99 4.65
CA VAL A 222 1.04 3.79 5.30
C VAL A 222 0.47 4.18 6.66
N ASP A 223 -0.83 4.01 6.83
CA ASP A 223 -1.55 4.30 8.08
C ASP A 223 -2.50 3.16 8.49
N THR A 224 -3.52 3.45 9.28
CA THR A 224 -4.52 2.47 9.71
C THR A 224 -5.53 2.12 8.63
N ARG A 225 -5.67 2.94 7.57
CA ARG A 225 -6.64 2.79 6.48
C ARG A 225 -5.99 2.54 5.12
N HIS A 226 -4.68 2.85 4.99
CA HIS A 226 -3.93 2.77 3.74
C HIS A 226 -2.77 1.78 3.81
N ASN A 227 -2.60 1.01 2.75
CA ASN A 227 -1.48 0.11 2.51
C ASN A 227 -1.04 0.29 1.05
N PRO A 228 0.27 0.28 0.74
CA PRO A 228 0.76 0.60 -0.61
C PRO A 228 0.29 -0.38 -1.69
N GLU A 229 -0.12 -1.57 -1.30
CA GLU A 229 -0.84 -2.53 -2.14
C GLU A 229 -2.13 -2.96 -1.44
N PHE A 230 -3.24 -2.95 -2.14
CA PHE A 230 -4.55 -3.30 -1.59
C PHE A 230 -5.44 -3.95 -2.65
N THR A 231 -6.55 -4.54 -2.22
CA THR A 231 -7.49 -5.19 -3.13
C THR A 231 -8.61 -4.22 -3.50
N LEU A 232 -8.72 -3.96 -4.79
CA LEU A 232 -9.80 -3.19 -5.39
C LEU A 232 -10.68 -4.14 -6.22
N MET A 233 -11.96 -3.88 -6.24
CA MET A 233 -12.86 -4.45 -7.23
C MET A 233 -13.41 -3.30 -8.06
N GLU A 234 -13.27 -3.38 -9.37
CA GLU A 234 -13.95 -2.48 -10.28
C GLU A 234 -14.86 -3.28 -11.20
N LEU A 235 -16.01 -2.73 -11.51
CA LEU A 235 -16.96 -3.29 -12.45
C LEU A 235 -17.58 -2.22 -13.35
N TYR A 236 -17.89 -2.62 -14.57
CA TYR A 236 -18.47 -1.75 -15.61
C TYR A 236 -19.62 -2.47 -16.28
N GLN A 237 -20.70 -1.74 -16.49
CA GLN A 237 -21.88 -2.23 -17.16
C GLN A 237 -22.35 -1.26 -18.22
N ALA A 238 -22.47 -1.74 -19.46
CA ALA A 238 -23.05 -0.98 -20.56
C ALA A 238 -24.57 -0.76 -20.37
N TYR A 239 -25.08 0.33 -20.93
CA TYR A 239 -26.51 0.69 -20.96
C TYR A 239 -27.09 0.96 -19.57
N THR A 240 -26.26 1.43 -18.65
CA THR A 240 -26.66 1.92 -17.33
C THR A 240 -25.95 3.23 -17.00
N ASP A 241 -26.27 3.81 -15.86
CA ASP A 241 -25.72 5.07 -15.35
C ASP A 241 -25.32 4.95 -13.88
N TYR A 242 -24.93 6.07 -13.27
CA TYR A 242 -24.52 6.09 -11.86
C TYR A 242 -25.67 5.75 -10.88
N HIS A 243 -26.94 5.95 -11.26
CA HIS A 243 -28.09 5.51 -10.45
C HIS A 243 -28.18 3.98 -10.41
N GLY A 244 -27.95 3.31 -11.55
CA GLY A 244 -27.85 1.86 -11.60
C GLY A 244 -26.72 1.32 -10.74
N MET A 245 -25.60 2.04 -10.65
CA MET A 245 -24.49 1.70 -9.75
C MET A 245 -24.85 1.88 -8.28
N MET A 246 -25.65 2.89 -7.90
CA MET A 246 -26.18 3.02 -6.52
C MET A 246 -27.05 1.82 -6.14
N ASP A 247 -27.96 1.43 -7.01
CA ASP A 247 -28.86 0.29 -6.76
C ASP A 247 -28.08 -1.03 -6.64
N LEU A 248 -27.06 -1.23 -7.48
CA LEU A 248 -26.15 -2.38 -7.38
C LEU A 248 -25.40 -2.37 -6.03
N THR A 249 -24.85 -1.23 -5.63
CA THR A 249 -24.10 -1.05 -4.39
C THR A 249 -24.97 -1.37 -3.17
N GLU A 250 -26.14 -0.78 -3.07
CA GLU A 250 -27.09 -1.00 -1.99
C GLU A 250 -27.47 -2.49 -1.87
N ASN A 251 -27.80 -3.13 -2.99
CA ASN A 251 -28.16 -4.54 -3.02
C ASN A 251 -26.98 -5.46 -2.69
N LEU A 252 -25.77 -5.17 -3.17
CA LEU A 252 -24.56 -5.94 -2.87
C LEU A 252 -24.23 -5.91 -1.37
N TYR A 253 -24.21 -4.72 -0.76
CA TYR A 253 -23.90 -4.61 0.68
C TYR A 253 -24.96 -5.29 1.54
N ARG A 254 -26.24 -5.17 1.20
CA ARG A 254 -27.33 -5.89 1.89
C ARG A 254 -27.16 -7.40 1.78
N TYR A 255 -26.92 -7.90 0.58
CA TYR A 255 -26.66 -9.33 0.34
C TYR A 255 -25.44 -9.85 1.14
N LEU A 256 -24.35 -9.11 1.16
CA LEU A 256 -23.16 -9.52 1.91
C LEU A 256 -23.41 -9.51 3.42
N ALA A 257 -24.12 -8.54 3.96
CA ALA A 257 -24.47 -8.50 5.37
C ALA A 257 -25.33 -9.71 5.79
N GLU A 258 -26.33 -10.07 5.00
CA GLU A 258 -27.16 -11.24 5.25
C GLU A 258 -26.36 -12.55 5.18
N GLU A 259 -25.55 -12.74 4.15
CA GLU A 259 -24.82 -13.98 3.89
C GLU A 259 -23.60 -14.19 4.81
N VAL A 260 -22.98 -13.12 5.28
CA VAL A 260 -21.72 -13.18 6.05
C VAL A 260 -21.91 -12.84 7.52
N CYS A 261 -22.73 -11.81 7.82
CA CYS A 261 -22.95 -11.33 9.18
C CYS A 261 -24.23 -11.91 9.81
N GLY A 262 -25.11 -12.51 9.01
CA GLY A 262 -26.36 -13.13 9.49
C GLY A 262 -27.50 -12.14 9.69
N GLY A 263 -27.41 -10.94 9.15
CA GLY A 263 -28.45 -9.89 9.18
C GLY A 263 -27.95 -8.57 8.63
N THR A 264 -28.86 -7.65 8.35
CA THR A 264 -28.55 -6.36 7.71
C THR A 264 -28.05 -5.29 8.68
N LYS A 265 -28.13 -5.54 10.00
CA LYS A 265 -27.57 -4.67 11.02
C LYS A 265 -26.20 -5.18 11.42
N ILE A 266 -25.18 -4.37 11.22
CA ILE A 266 -23.80 -4.69 11.55
C ILE A 266 -23.30 -3.77 12.66
N GLN A 267 -22.51 -4.33 13.58
CA GLN A 267 -21.83 -3.55 14.59
C GLN A 267 -20.42 -3.20 14.14
N TYR A 268 -20.08 -1.91 14.13
CA TYR A 268 -18.73 -1.45 13.93
C TYR A 268 -18.32 -0.53 15.10
N LYS A 269 -17.38 -0.99 15.94
CA LYS A 269 -17.04 -0.34 17.21
C LYS A 269 -18.31 -0.04 18.02
N ASP A 270 -18.54 1.24 18.30
CA ASP A 270 -19.68 1.72 19.11
C ASP A 270 -20.92 2.06 18.26
N PHE A 271 -20.88 1.87 16.94
CA PHE A 271 -21.95 2.22 16.02
C PHE A 271 -22.69 0.97 15.49
N GLU A 272 -24.02 1.02 15.50
CA GLU A 272 -24.84 0.12 14.68
C GLU A 272 -25.05 0.74 13.30
N ILE A 273 -24.69 0.03 12.24
CA ILE A 273 -24.92 0.42 10.86
C ILE A 273 -26.03 -0.46 10.31
N ASP A 274 -27.09 0.16 9.79
CA ASP A 274 -28.29 -0.51 9.28
C ASP A 274 -28.33 -0.54 7.75
N LEU A 275 -27.84 -1.63 7.16
CA LEU A 275 -27.83 -1.88 5.71
C LEU A 275 -29.20 -2.34 5.19
N GLY A 276 -30.18 -2.56 6.04
CA GLY A 276 -31.54 -2.95 5.67
C GLY A 276 -32.43 -1.79 5.23
N LYS A 277 -32.07 -0.54 5.62
CA LYS A 277 -32.78 0.65 5.20
C LYS A 277 -32.32 1.13 3.83
N PRO A 278 -33.13 1.93 3.11
CA PRO A 278 -32.64 2.67 1.94
C PRO A 278 -31.47 3.56 2.30
N PHE A 279 -30.42 3.57 1.49
CA PHE A 279 -29.25 4.40 1.71
C PHE A 279 -29.57 5.87 1.40
N GLU A 280 -29.07 6.81 2.22
CA GLU A 280 -29.25 8.25 1.97
C GLU A 280 -28.60 8.64 0.64
N ARG A 281 -29.27 9.46 -0.16
CA ARG A 281 -28.77 10.04 -1.40
C ARG A 281 -28.80 11.56 -1.24
N ILE A 282 -27.62 12.19 -1.23
CA ILE A 282 -27.47 13.63 -1.03
C ILE A 282 -26.44 14.19 -2.01
N THR A 283 -26.69 15.38 -2.58
CA THR A 283 -25.67 16.03 -3.42
C THR A 283 -24.53 16.58 -2.56
N MET A 284 -23.32 16.66 -3.12
CA MET A 284 -22.17 17.24 -2.39
C MET A 284 -22.49 18.65 -1.89
N VAL A 285 -23.12 19.48 -2.73
CA VAL A 285 -23.49 20.85 -2.35
C VAL A 285 -24.50 20.88 -1.19
N ASP A 286 -25.50 20.01 -1.22
CA ASP A 286 -26.50 19.94 -0.14
C ASP A 286 -25.89 19.34 1.15
N ALA A 287 -24.94 18.40 1.03
CA ALA A 287 -24.20 17.87 2.16
C ALA A 287 -23.32 18.95 2.82
N VAL A 288 -22.55 19.71 2.03
CA VAL A 288 -21.75 20.83 2.54
C VAL A 288 -22.64 21.87 3.22
N LYS A 289 -23.76 22.26 2.59
CA LYS A 289 -24.72 23.18 3.19
C LYS A 289 -25.30 22.66 4.52
N LYS A 290 -25.63 21.36 4.58
CA LYS A 290 -26.19 20.72 5.78
C LYS A 290 -25.25 20.79 6.98
N TYR A 291 -23.94 20.60 6.78
CA TYR A 291 -22.98 20.45 7.85
C TYR A 291 -22.09 21.68 8.11
N SER A 292 -21.79 22.49 7.09
CA SER A 292 -21.01 23.73 7.24
C SER A 292 -21.88 25.01 7.31
N GLY A 293 -23.10 24.94 6.79
CA GLY A 293 -23.97 26.11 6.60
C GLY A 293 -23.70 26.89 5.32
N VAL A 294 -22.63 26.59 4.57
CA VAL A 294 -22.23 27.29 3.34
C VAL A 294 -22.98 26.72 2.14
N ASP A 295 -23.69 27.56 1.40
CA ASP A 295 -24.44 27.18 0.22
C ASP A 295 -23.68 27.45 -1.07
N PHE A 296 -23.00 26.44 -1.60
CA PHE A 296 -22.29 26.55 -2.87
C PHE A 296 -23.19 26.73 -4.10
N LYS A 297 -24.52 26.62 -3.94
CA LYS A 297 -25.46 27.04 -5.00
C LYS A 297 -25.50 28.55 -5.20
N GLU A 298 -25.19 29.32 -4.13
CA GLU A 298 -25.11 30.79 -4.17
C GLU A 298 -23.71 31.30 -4.53
N ILE A 299 -22.66 30.49 -4.32
CA ILE A 299 -21.26 30.81 -4.65
C ILE A 299 -21.02 30.50 -6.14
N LYS A 300 -20.81 31.52 -6.98
CA LYS A 300 -20.68 31.36 -8.43
C LYS A 300 -19.27 31.57 -8.96
N THR A 301 -18.45 32.31 -8.24
CA THR A 301 -17.09 32.66 -8.67
C THR A 301 -16.03 32.02 -7.77
N LEU A 302 -14.80 31.97 -8.29
CA LEU A 302 -13.65 31.49 -7.53
C LEU A 302 -13.35 32.41 -6.36
N GLU A 303 -13.48 33.73 -6.55
CA GLU A 303 -13.25 34.73 -5.51
C GLU A 303 -14.24 34.56 -4.34
N GLU A 304 -15.52 34.29 -4.62
CA GLU A 304 -16.52 34.00 -3.61
C GLU A 304 -16.22 32.69 -2.85
N ALA A 305 -15.74 31.67 -3.56
CA ALA A 305 -15.35 30.39 -2.94
C ALA A 305 -14.12 30.55 -2.03
N ARG A 306 -13.12 31.31 -2.46
CA ARG A 306 -11.95 31.64 -1.64
C ARG A 306 -12.32 32.45 -0.40
N ALA A 307 -13.20 33.45 -0.54
CA ALA A 307 -13.70 34.24 0.58
C ALA A 307 -14.44 33.36 1.61
N ALA A 308 -15.26 32.42 1.14
CA ALA A 308 -15.91 31.45 2.02
C ALA A 308 -14.91 30.52 2.73
N ALA A 309 -13.86 30.06 2.02
CA ALA A 309 -12.80 29.25 2.60
C ALA A 309 -12.04 30.01 3.70
N GLU A 310 -11.69 31.26 3.47
CA GLU A 310 -11.04 32.13 4.48
C GLU A 310 -11.93 32.35 5.71
N GLU A 311 -13.23 32.60 5.50
CA GLU A 311 -14.20 32.80 6.59
C GLU A 311 -14.35 31.54 7.47
N HIS A 312 -14.29 30.36 6.85
CA HIS A 312 -14.47 29.07 7.53
C HIS A 312 -13.14 28.38 7.88
N HIS A 313 -12.00 29.03 7.66
CA HIS A 313 -10.66 28.51 7.93
C HIS A 313 -10.31 27.21 7.17
N VAL A 314 -10.84 27.07 5.97
CA VAL A 314 -10.49 25.97 5.05
C VAL A 314 -9.24 26.37 4.26
N GLU A 315 -8.18 25.60 4.41
CA GLU A 315 -6.91 25.86 3.69
C GLU A 315 -7.05 25.46 2.21
N TYR A 316 -6.55 26.30 1.30
CA TYR A 316 -6.54 26.03 -0.13
C TYR A 316 -5.24 26.51 -0.78
N GLU A 317 -4.91 25.94 -1.95
CA GLU A 317 -3.76 26.34 -2.76
C GLU A 317 -4.20 27.32 -3.88
N GLU A 318 -3.26 28.14 -4.40
CA GLU A 318 -3.56 29.09 -5.49
C GLU A 318 -4.09 28.43 -6.78
N ARG A 319 -3.69 27.19 -7.04
CA ARG A 319 -4.14 26.39 -8.18
C ARG A 319 -5.58 25.90 -8.06
N HIS A 320 -6.15 25.86 -6.86
CA HIS A 320 -7.49 25.34 -6.63
C HIS A 320 -8.56 26.22 -7.28
N LYS A 321 -9.46 25.58 -7.99
CA LYS A 321 -10.64 26.17 -8.63
C LYS A 321 -11.83 26.09 -7.65
N ARG A 322 -12.99 26.60 -8.09
CA ARG A 322 -14.21 26.60 -7.26
C ARG A 322 -14.63 25.20 -6.82
N GLY A 323 -14.55 24.21 -7.73
CA GLY A 323 -14.92 22.83 -7.43
C GLY A 323 -13.95 22.16 -6.45
N ASP A 324 -12.65 22.45 -6.53
CA ASP A 324 -11.67 21.96 -5.57
C ASP A 324 -11.97 22.48 -4.16
N ILE A 325 -12.34 23.77 -4.03
CA ILE A 325 -12.70 24.39 -2.75
C ILE A 325 -13.98 23.76 -2.18
N LEU A 326 -14.99 23.48 -3.02
CA LEU A 326 -16.17 22.72 -2.57
C LEU A 326 -15.78 21.34 -1.99
N ASN A 327 -14.84 20.65 -2.63
CA ASN A 327 -14.36 19.35 -2.14
C ASN A 327 -13.62 19.50 -0.78
N LEU A 328 -12.80 20.53 -0.61
CA LEU A 328 -12.14 20.81 0.67
C LEU A 328 -13.15 21.09 1.80
N PHE A 329 -14.26 21.78 1.50
CA PHE A 329 -15.36 21.93 2.47
C PHE A 329 -16.04 20.61 2.80
N PHE A 330 -16.17 19.73 1.82
CA PHE A 330 -16.74 18.40 2.04
C PHE A 330 -15.83 17.58 2.95
N GLU A 331 -14.54 17.52 2.68
CA GLU A 331 -13.56 16.79 3.49
C GLU A 331 -13.52 17.30 4.94
N GLU A 332 -13.54 18.62 5.15
CA GLU A 332 -13.42 19.23 6.48
C GLU A 332 -14.71 19.09 7.32
N PHE A 333 -15.89 19.27 6.72
CA PHE A 333 -17.14 19.40 7.48
C PHE A 333 -18.08 18.21 7.39
N VAL A 334 -17.97 17.37 6.36
CA VAL A 334 -19.00 16.37 6.00
C VAL A 334 -18.53 14.94 6.20
N GLU A 335 -17.37 14.59 5.69
CA GLU A 335 -16.91 13.19 5.56
C GLU A 335 -17.03 12.41 6.87
N ASP A 336 -16.47 12.91 7.95
CA ASP A 336 -16.50 12.27 9.28
C ASP A 336 -17.90 12.15 9.91
N LYS A 337 -18.91 12.82 9.35
CA LYS A 337 -20.30 12.78 9.85
C LYS A 337 -21.13 11.68 9.18
N LEU A 338 -20.64 11.10 8.09
CA LEU A 338 -21.37 10.11 7.29
C LEU A 338 -21.19 8.69 7.88
N ILE A 339 -21.86 8.44 9.02
CA ILE A 339 -21.75 7.15 9.72
C ILE A 339 -22.64 6.08 9.06
N GLN A 340 -23.89 6.42 8.73
CA GLN A 340 -24.82 5.52 8.05
C GLN A 340 -24.56 5.51 6.55
N PRO A 341 -24.97 4.44 5.83
CA PRO A 341 -24.77 4.33 4.37
C PRO A 341 -25.32 5.55 3.63
N THR A 342 -24.45 6.27 2.96
CA THR A 342 -24.79 7.53 2.27
C THR A 342 -24.08 7.62 0.92
N PHE A 343 -24.83 7.88 -0.14
CA PHE A 343 -24.31 8.27 -1.45
C PHE A 343 -24.20 9.79 -1.51
N VAL A 344 -22.99 10.31 -1.68
CA VAL A 344 -22.73 11.73 -1.95
C VAL A 344 -22.60 11.89 -3.44
N MET A 345 -23.54 12.61 -4.06
CA MET A 345 -23.71 12.70 -5.52
C MET A 345 -23.28 14.06 -6.04
N ASP A 346 -23.15 14.12 -7.37
CA ASP A 346 -22.98 15.37 -8.12
C ASP A 346 -21.71 16.12 -7.71
N HIS A 347 -20.58 15.47 -7.92
CA HIS A 347 -19.25 16.03 -7.66
C HIS A 347 -18.89 17.11 -8.68
N PRO A 348 -18.01 18.08 -8.33
CA PRO A 348 -17.54 19.07 -9.28
C PRO A 348 -16.71 18.45 -10.42
N VAL A 349 -16.82 19.08 -11.57
CA VAL A 349 -16.13 18.65 -12.79
C VAL A 349 -14.60 18.70 -12.67
N GLU A 350 -14.07 19.62 -11.90
CA GLU A 350 -12.65 19.86 -11.70
C GLU A 350 -11.93 18.63 -11.14
N ILE A 351 -12.58 17.92 -10.22
CA ILE A 351 -12.03 16.73 -9.54
C ILE A 351 -12.47 15.40 -10.16
N SER A 352 -13.08 15.42 -11.36
CA SER A 352 -13.72 14.24 -11.95
C SER A 352 -13.35 14.06 -13.43
N PRO A 353 -12.08 13.71 -13.75
CA PRO A 353 -11.56 13.75 -15.13
C PRO A 353 -12.14 12.68 -16.07
N LEU A 354 -12.78 11.62 -15.56
CA LEU A 354 -13.24 10.45 -16.34
C LEU A 354 -14.76 10.30 -16.35
N THR A 355 -15.46 11.30 -15.82
CA THR A 355 -16.91 11.25 -15.58
C THR A 355 -17.70 12.16 -16.52
N LYS A 356 -18.89 11.69 -16.92
CA LYS A 356 -19.81 12.43 -17.75
C LYS A 356 -20.41 13.63 -17.02
N ARG A 357 -20.47 14.79 -17.70
CA ARG A 357 -21.12 16.00 -17.16
C ARG A 357 -22.64 15.79 -17.05
N LYS A 358 -23.24 16.42 -16.05
CA LYS A 358 -24.69 16.51 -15.95
C LYS A 358 -25.21 17.43 -17.06
N PRO A 359 -26.21 16.98 -17.86
CA PRO A 359 -26.75 17.81 -18.93
C PRO A 359 -27.41 19.11 -18.43
N GLU A 360 -28.01 19.07 -17.26
CA GLU A 360 -28.74 20.20 -16.67
C GLU A 360 -27.83 21.19 -15.93
N ASP A 361 -26.64 20.76 -15.46
CA ASP A 361 -25.66 21.59 -14.77
C ASP A 361 -24.24 21.09 -15.04
N PRO A 362 -23.58 21.56 -16.12
CA PRO A 362 -22.27 21.06 -16.57
C PRO A 362 -21.09 21.36 -15.65
N ASP A 363 -21.27 22.14 -14.57
CA ASP A 363 -20.26 22.34 -13.54
C ASP A 363 -20.12 21.13 -12.63
N TYR A 364 -21.12 20.25 -12.67
CA TYR A 364 -21.16 18.99 -11.94
C TYR A 364 -21.20 17.78 -12.88
N VAL A 365 -20.85 16.62 -12.33
CA VAL A 365 -20.78 15.37 -13.08
C VAL A 365 -21.69 14.30 -12.46
N GLU A 366 -22.08 13.31 -13.25
CA GLU A 366 -22.84 12.14 -12.82
C GLU A 366 -21.94 11.16 -12.05
N ARG A 367 -21.51 11.55 -10.84
CA ARG A 367 -20.64 10.80 -9.93
C ARG A 367 -21.26 10.71 -8.55
N PHE A 368 -21.02 9.60 -7.87
CA PHE A 368 -21.18 9.53 -6.44
C PHE A 368 -19.98 8.85 -5.77
N GLU A 369 -19.74 9.22 -4.55
CA GLU A 369 -18.95 8.44 -3.62
C GLU A 369 -19.86 7.86 -2.54
N PHE A 370 -19.60 6.61 -2.18
CA PHE A 370 -20.37 5.89 -1.17
C PHE A 370 -19.62 5.91 0.17
N PHE A 371 -20.23 6.50 1.18
CA PHE A 371 -19.67 6.64 2.51
C PHE A 371 -20.37 5.75 3.53
N MET A 372 -19.59 5.17 4.42
CA MET A 372 -20.00 4.54 5.68
C MET A 372 -18.91 4.71 6.73
N ASN A 373 -19.30 5.00 7.98
CA ASN A 373 -18.35 5.18 9.09
C ASN A 373 -17.33 6.30 8.85
N GLY A 374 -17.71 7.35 8.11
CA GLY A 374 -16.80 8.41 7.68
C GLY A 374 -15.71 7.95 6.73
N TRP A 375 -15.93 6.87 5.97
CA TRP A 375 -14.99 6.33 5.01
C TRP A 375 -15.63 6.26 3.62
N GLU A 376 -14.89 6.68 2.62
CA GLU A 376 -15.19 6.33 1.24
C GLU A 376 -15.04 4.82 1.04
N MET A 377 -16.15 4.17 0.72
CA MET A 377 -16.26 2.72 0.52
C MET A 377 -16.26 2.34 -0.96
N ALA A 378 -16.75 3.23 -1.81
CA ALA A 378 -16.78 3.06 -3.25
C ALA A 378 -16.90 4.43 -3.95
N ASN A 379 -16.44 4.47 -5.21
CA ASN A 379 -16.54 5.61 -6.10
C ASN A 379 -17.11 5.14 -7.44
N ALA A 380 -18.10 5.85 -7.96
CA ALA A 380 -18.83 5.45 -9.16
C ALA A 380 -19.34 6.61 -9.96
N TYR A 381 -19.49 6.39 -11.26
CA TYR A 381 -20.01 7.42 -12.15
C TYR A 381 -20.61 6.84 -13.45
N SER A 382 -21.34 7.71 -14.16
CA SER A 382 -21.60 7.51 -15.57
C SER A 382 -20.33 7.85 -16.33
N GLU A 383 -19.85 6.89 -17.12
CA GLU A 383 -18.55 7.00 -17.79
C GLU A 383 -18.56 8.07 -18.88
N LEU A 384 -17.51 8.88 -18.91
CA LEU A 384 -17.28 9.80 -20.01
C LEU A 384 -16.94 8.99 -21.27
N ASN A 385 -17.84 9.06 -22.25
CA ASN A 385 -17.74 8.32 -23.51
C ASN A 385 -17.58 9.24 -24.74
N ASP A 386 -17.38 10.54 -24.54
CA ASP A 386 -17.03 11.51 -25.57
C ASP A 386 -15.51 11.65 -25.65
N PRO A 387 -14.86 11.20 -26.74
CA PRO A 387 -13.41 11.27 -26.87
C PRO A 387 -12.87 12.71 -26.94
N ILE A 388 -13.68 13.68 -27.38
CA ILE A 388 -13.27 15.08 -27.46
C ILE A 388 -13.21 15.69 -26.06
N ASP A 389 -14.28 15.57 -25.26
CA ASP A 389 -14.27 16.03 -23.86
C ASP A 389 -13.20 15.28 -23.05
N GLN A 390 -13.01 13.97 -23.27
CA GLN A 390 -12.01 13.19 -22.57
C GLN A 390 -10.58 13.72 -22.86
N ARG A 391 -10.28 14.05 -24.10
CA ARG A 391 -8.99 14.64 -24.48
C ARG A 391 -8.74 15.99 -23.80
N GLU A 392 -9.76 16.82 -23.70
CA GLU A 392 -9.68 18.09 -22.97
C GLU A 392 -9.42 17.90 -21.48
N ARG A 393 -10.08 16.88 -20.88
CA ARG A 393 -9.83 16.53 -19.46
C ARG A 393 -8.42 16.05 -19.21
N PHE A 394 -7.88 15.19 -20.08
CA PHE A 394 -6.49 14.74 -19.96
C PHE A 394 -5.49 15.89 -20.09
N LYS A 395 -5.72 16.85 -21.01
CA LYS A 395 -4.87 18.04 -21.09
C LYS A 395 -4.90 18.86 -19.81
N ALA A 396 -6.07 19.02 -19.20
CA ALA A 396 -6.17 19.71 -17.91
C ALA A 396 -5.41 18.98 -16.78
N GLN A 397 -5.38 17.65 -16.81
CA GLN A 397 -4.57 16.85 -15.88
C GLN A 397 -3.06 17.02 -16.14
N GLU A 398 -2.62 17.06 -17.39
CA GLU A 398 -1.22 17.34 -17.74
C GLU A 398 -0.77 18.74 -17.30
N GLU A 399 -1.68 19.73 -17.35
CA GLU A 399 -1.41 21.07 -16.82
C GLU A 399 -1.22 21.05 -15.30
N LEU A 400 -2.00 20.27 -14.56
CA LEU A 400 -1.83 20.09 -13.12
C LEU A 400 -0.50 19.37 -12.80
N LEU A 401 -0.15 18.33 -13.57
CA LEU A 401 1.13 17.65 -13.46
C LEU A 401 2.31 18.61 -13.68
N ALA A 402 2.22 19.50 -14.70
CA ALA A 402 3.23 20.52 -14.96
C ALA A 402 3.34 21.57 -13.84
N GLN A 403 2.28 21.77 -13.06
CA GLN A 403 2.25 22.64 -11.88
C GLN A 403 2.74 21.94 -10.60
N GLY A 404 3.16 20.66 -10.69
CA GLY A 404 3.75 19.90 -9.60
C GLY A 404 2.77 18.97 -8.88
N ASP A 405 1.59 18.71 -9.42
CA ASP A 405 0.68 17.70 -8.92
C ASP A 405 1.12 16.31 -9.39
N GLU A 406 1.87 15.60 -8.54
CA GLU A 406 2.42 14.26 -8.86
C GLU A 406 1.35 13.15 -8.96
N GLU A 407 0.11 13.44 -8.58
CA GLU A 407 -1.03 12.50 -8.62
C GLU A 407 -1.88 12.67 -9.88
N ALA A 408 -1.68 13.74 -10.65
CA ALA A 408 -2.40 13.98 -11.88
C ALA A 408 -2.03 12.97 -12.98
N ASN A 409 -3.02 12.63 -13.81
CA ASN A 409 -2.87 11.61 -14.85
C ASN A 409 -2.21 12.17 -16.11
N THR A 410 -1.45 11.33 -16.81
CA THR A 410 -0.97 11.61 -18.17
C THR A 410 -1.99 11.17 -19.21
N THR A 411 -1.97 11.77 -20.41
CA THR A 411 -2.83 11.36 -21.53
C THR A 411 -2.56 9.90 -21.92
N ASP A 412 -3.61 9.11 -22.03
CA ASP A 412 -3.59 7.74 -22.56
C ASP A 412 -4.17 7.75 -23.99
N GLU A 413 -3.30 7.84 -25.00
CA GLU A 413 -3.71 7.88 -26.41
C GLU A 413 -4.39 6.58 -26.86
N ASP A 414 -4.01 5.42 -26.31
CA ASP A 414 -4.64 4.15 -26.65
C ASP A 414 -6.08 4.08 -26.10
N PHE A 415 -6.30 4.62 -24.90
CA PHE A 415 -7.64 4.75 -24.36
C PHE A 415 -8.51 5.74 -25.17
N LEU A 416 -7.94 6.88 -25.59
CA LEU A 416 -8.66 7.81 -26.46
C LEU A 416 -9.02 7.18 -27.81
N ASN A 417 -8.10 6.43 -28.42
CA ASN A 417 -8.39 5.67 -29.64
C ASN A 417 -9.54 4.65 -29.42
N ALA A 418 -9.59 3.98 -28.27
CA ALA A 418 -10.69 3.09 -27.94
C ALA A 418 -12.04 3.85 -27.85
N LEU A 419 -12.06 5.04 -27.22
CA LEU A 419 -13.26 5.88 -27.17
C LEU A 419 -13.71 6.36 -28.56
N GLU A 420 -12.77 6.67 -29.46
CA GLU A 420 -13.07 7.05 -30.85
C GLU A 420 -13.72 5.91 -31.65
N ILE A 421 -13.45 4.64 -31.31
CA ILE A 421 -14.15 3.47 -31.87
C ILE A 421 -15.61 3.46 -31.41
N GLY A 422 -15.89 3.96 -30.22
CA GLY A 422 -17.23 4.10 -29.64
C GLY A 422 -17.45 3.24 -28.40
N MET A 423 -17.63 3.89 -27.26
CA MET A 423 -18.04 3.26 -26.01
C MET A 423 -19.53 3.49 -25.76
N PRO A 424 -20.34 2.46 -25.51
CA PRO A 424 -21.75 2.64 -25.17
C PRO A 424 -21.89 3.43 -23.85
N PRO A 425 -23.06 4.06 -23.59
CA PRO A 425 -23.35 4.59 -22.26
C PRO A 425 -23.09 3.52 -21.20
N THR A 426 -22.28 3.83 -20.19
CA THR A 426 -21.75 2.84 -19.25
C THR A 426 -21.76 3.45 -17.85
N GLY A 427 -22.18 2.65 -16.85
CA GLY A 427 -21.94 2.94 -15.44
C GLY A 427 -20.76 2.10 -14.93
N GLY A 428 -19.87 2.72 -14.19
CA GLY A 428 -18.73 2.06 -13.55
C GLY A 428 -18.63 2.36 -12.06
N ILE A 429 -18.05 1.44 -11.31
CA ILE A 429 -17.82 1.59 -9.86
C ILE A 429 -16.58 0.84 -9.41
N GLY A 430 -15.81 1.47 -8.51
CA GLY A 430 -14.70 0.87 -7.79
C GLY A 430 -15.01 0.70 -6.31
N PHE A 431 -14.77 -0.50 -5.75
CA PHE A 431 -14.96 -0.83 -4.34
C PHE A 431 -13.64 -1.13 -3.66
N GLY A 432 -13.37 -0.47 -2.54
CA GLY A 432 -12.28 -0.83 -1.64
C GLY A 432 -12.60 -2.12 -0.88
N ILE A 433 -12.14 -3.28 -1.36
CA ILE A 433 -12.46 -4.59 -0.74
C ILE A 433 -11.89 -4.68 0.67
N ASP A 434 -10.71 -4.15 0.93
CA ASP A 434 -10.13 -4.19 2.27
C ASP A 434 -10.97 -3.38 3.27
N ARG A 435 -11.43 -2.18 2.90
CA ARG A 435 -12.35 -1.36 3.73
C ARG A 435 -13.70 -2.06 3.95
N MET A 436 -14.26 -2.68 2.91
CA MET A 436 -15.48 -3.49 3.01
C MET A 436 -15.31 -4.64 4.02
N VAL A 437 -14.19 -5.36 3.95
CA VAL A 437 -13.89 -6.44 4.91
C VAL A 437 -13.70 -5.89 6.31
N MET A 438 -12.99 -4.77 6.49
CA MET A 438 -12.81 -4.13 7.80
C MET A 438 -14.17 -3.85 8.44
N LEU A 439 -15.11 -3.26 7.69
CA LEU A 439 -16.44 -2.93 8.19
C LEU A 439 -17.24 -4.19 8.57
N LEU A 440 -17.32 -5.19 7.67
CA LEU A 440 -18.10 -6.41 7.87
C LEU A 440 -17.50 -7.37 8.91
N THR A 441 -16.26 -7.16 9.32
CA THR A 441 -15.57 -7.98 10.34
C THR A 441 -15.30 -7.24 11.65
N ASN A 442 -15.73 -5.97 11.74
CA ASN A 442 -15.42 -5.09 12.88
C ASN A 442 -13.90 -4.94 13.13
N SER A 443 -13.11 -4.89 12.06
CA SER A 443 -11.66 -4.72 12.13
C SER A 443 -11.29 -3.23 12.09
N THR A 444 -10.37 -2.80 12.96
CA THR A 444 -10.08 -1.37 13.14
C THR A 444 -8.95 -0.83 12.29
N ALA A 445 -8.13 -1.72 11.73
CA ALA A 445 -7.03 -1.35 10.87
C ALA A 445 -6.96 -2.25 9.63
N ILE A 446 -6.53 -1.70 8.51
CA ILE A 446 -6.35 -2.44 7.26
C ILE A 446 -5.39 -3.63 7.42
N ARG A 447 -4.40 -3.52 8.32
CA ARG A 447 -3.47 -4.60 8.65
C ARG A 447 -4.14 -5.79 9.34
N ASP A 448 -5.29 -5.60 9.97
CA ASP A 448 -6.06 -6.70 10.58
C ASP A 448 -6.67 -7.61 9.51
N VAL A 449 -7.01 -7.05 8.35
CA VAL A 449 -7.65 -7.77 7.25
C VAL A 449 -6.68 -8.18 6.13
N LEU A 450 -5.40 -7.83 6.23
CA LEU A 450 -4.33 -8.27 5.34
C LEU A 450 -3.52 -9.38 6.02
N LEU A 451 -3.32 -10.51 5.33
CA LEU A 451 -2.52 -11.63 5.87
C LEU A 451 -1.08 -11.20 6.15
N PHE A 452 -0.45 -10.54 5.19
CA PHE A 452 0.92 -10.03 5.29
C PHE A 452 0.95 -8.55 4.89
N PRO A 453 0.62 -7.63 5.82
CA PRO A 453 0.65 -6.20 5.55
C PRO A 453 2.07 -5.69 5.38
N THR A 454 2.23 -4.59 4.65
CA THR A 454 3.51 -3.90 4.57
C THR A 454 3.89 -3.32 5.93
N MET A 455 5.06 -3.68 6.42
CA MET A 455 5.58 -3.27 7.72
C MET A 455 6.92 -2.56 7.57
N LYS A 456 7.16 -1.50 8.35
CA LYS A 456 8.51 -0.92 8.43
C LYS A 456 9.50 -1.99 8.91
N SER A 457 10.70 -2.02 8.32
CA SER A 457 11.76 -2.92 8.73
C SER A 457 12.09 -2.70 10.22
N LEU A 458 12.15 -3.79 11.01
CA LEU A 458 12.69 -3.72 12.37
C LEU A 458 14.18 -3.40 12.25
N GLY A 459 14.59 -2.26 12.79
CA GLY A 459 15.94 -1.73 12.78
C GLY A 459 17.04 -2.76 12.46
N THR A 460 17.41 -2.82 11.22
CA THR A 460 18.80 -2.86 10.88
C THR A 460 19.23 -1.41 10.95
N GLU A 461 20.05 -1.04 11.96
CA GLU A 461 21.06 -0.03 11.71
C GLU A 461 21.53 -0.28 10.29
N LYS A 462 21.52 0.76 9.46
CA LYS A 462 21.81 0.68 8.04
C LYS A 462 23.01 -0.20 7.74
N LYS A 463 22.83 -1.50 7.55
CA LYS A 463 23.64 -2.26 6.61
C LYS A 463 22.93 -2.12 5.30
N ALA A 464 23.38 -1.16 4.54
CA ALA A 464 22.96 -0.93 3.18
C ALA A 464 23.11 -2.23 2.38
N SER A 465 22.00 -2.94 2.20
CA SER A 465 21.84 -3.73 0.98
C SER A 465 21.55 -2.70 -0.09
N LYS A 466 22.48 -2.52 -1.04
CA LYS A 466 22.29 -1.65 -2.19
C LYS A 466 20.91 -1.90 -2.79
N PRO A 467 20.00 -0.92 -2.80
CA PRO A 467 18.94 -0.90 -3.80
C PRO A 467 19.62 -0.56 -5.13
N ALA A 468 19.19 -1.17 -6.21
CA ALA A 468 19.42 -0.63 -7.53
C ALA A 468 19.07 0.87 -7.49
N ALA A 469 19.94 1.69 -8.05
CA ALA A 469 19.93 3.13 -7.94
C ALA A 469 18.54 3.70 -8.20
N LYS A 470 17.90 4.22 -7.13
CA LYS A 470 16.88 5.24 -7.24
C LYS A 470 17.61 6.58 -7.16
N ALA A 471 17.26 7.45 -8.07
CA ALA A 471 17.51 8.87 -7.88
C ALA A 471 17.01 9.28 -6.47
N PRO A 472 17.74 10.08 -5.72
CA PRO A 472 17.32 10.49 -4.39
C PRO A 472 16.07 11.33 -4.53
N GLU A 473 14.95 10.81 -4.04
CA GLU A 473 13.83 11.65 -3.64
C GLU A 473 14.36 12.59 -2.57
N ALA A 474 14.45 13.84 -2.92
CA ALA A 474 14.63 14.89 -1.96
C ALA A 474 13.41 14.83 -1.01
N VAL A 475 13.60 14.30 0.19
CA VAL A 475 12.87 14.81 1.33
C VAL A 475 13.17 16.30 1.29
N LYS A 476 12.21 17.12 0.90
CA LYS A 476 12.26 18.56 1.12
C LYS A 476 12.19 18.71 2.65
N GLU A 477 13.33 18.53 3.34
CA GLU A 477 13.54 19.33 4.53
C GLU A 477 13.28 20.76 4.04
N VAL A 478 12.32 21.41 4.61
CA VAL A 478 12.17 22.85 4.42
C VAL A 478 13.40 23.43 5.11
N ILE A 479 14.47 23.55 4.33
CA ILE A 479 15.71 24.15 4.81
C ILE A 479 15.36 25.63 5.00
N ASP A 480 15.35 26.08 6.23
CA ASP A 480 15.16 27.49 6.56
C ASP A 480 16.43 28.26 6.20
N PHE A 481 16.49 28.72 4.96
CA PHE A 481 17.59 29.54 4.45
C PHE A 481 17.68 30.95 5.10
N SER A 482 16.75 31.33 5.97
CA SER A 482 16.78 32.65 6.62
C SER A 482 18.00 32.88 7.54
N LYS A 483 18.69 31.79 7.92
CA LYS A 483 19.89 31.80 8.77
C LYS A 483 21.16 31.45 8.03
N VAL A 484 21.09 31.29 6.70
CA VAL A 484 22.22 30.94 5.84
C VAL A 484 22.87 32.20 5.30
N GLU A 485 24.16 32.36 5.51
CA GLU A 485 24.98 33.40 4.91
C GLU A 485 25.81 32.82 3.77
N ILE A 486 25.77 33.46 2.60
CA ILE A 486 26.57 33.09 1.43
C ILE A 486 27.55 34.19 1.09
N GLU A 487 28.73 33.80 0.58
CA GLU A 487 29.73 34.74 0.10
C GLU A 487 29.15 35.58 -1.03
N PRO A 488 29.37 36.94 -1.04
CA PRO A 488 28.82 37.82 -2.08
C PRO A 488 29.37 37.46 -3.46
N LEU A 489 28.51 37.58 -4.46
CA LEU A 489 28.94 37.39 -5.86
C LEU A 489 30.01 38.39 -6.25
N PHE A 490 31.01 37.94 -7.02
CA PHE A 490 32.02 38.82 -7.62
C PHE A 490 31.35 39.80 -8.58
N LYS A 491 31.77 41.05 -8.52
CA LYS A 491 31.27 42.12 -9.43
C LYS A 491 32.05 42.21 -10.72
N GLU A 492 33.26 41.64 -10.79
CA GLU A 492 34.12 41.62 -11.97
C GLU A 492 33.69 40.45 -12.87
N GLU A 493 33.44 40.78 -14.16
CA GLU A 493 33.10 39.78 -15.16
C GLU A 493 34.35 39.08 -15.68
N VAL A 494 34.29 37.76 -15.86
CA VAL A 494 35.31 36.95 -16.50
C VAL A 494 34.88 36.71 -17.94
N ASP A 495 35.72 37.07 -18.91
CA ASP A 495 35.47 36.81 -20.31
C ASP A 495 35.47 35.31 -20.63
N PHE A 496 34.71 34.91 -21.64
CA PHE A 496 34.54 33.52 -22.02
C PHE A 496 35.87 32.85 -22.43
N GLU A 497 36.80 33.58 -23.03
CA GLU A 497 38.10 33.04 -23.43
C GLU A 497 38.94 32.63 -22.18
N THR A 498 38.91 33.44 -21.14
CA THR A 498 39.59 33.16 -19.87
C THR A 498 38.91 31.96 -19.15
N PHE A 499 37.58 31.96 -19.08
CA PHE A 499 36.84 30.86 -18.48
C PHE A 499 37.05 29.52 -19.20
N SER A 500 37.06 29.54 -20.54
CA SER A 500 37.21 28.34 -21.38
C SER A 500 38.58 27.66 -21.28
N LYS A 501 39.56 28.32 -20.67
CA LYS A 501 40.89 27.75 -20.37
C LYS A 501 40.86 26.80 -19.16
N SER A 502 39.79 26.82 -18.36
CA SER A 502 39.62 25.93 -17.24
C SER A 502 39.06 24.59 -17.70
N ASP A 503 39.68 23.47 -17.29
CA ASP A 503 39.26 22.14 -17.69
C ASP A 503 38.60 21.42 -16.48
N PHE A 504 37.26 21.49 -16.45
CA PHE A 504 36.44 20.83 -15.45
C PHE A 504 36.10 19.41 -15.92
N ARG A 505 36.39 18.41 -15.06
CA ARG A 505 36.17 16.99 -15.35
C ARG A 505 35.43 16.29 -14.20
N ALA A 506 34.62 15.29 -14.57
CA ALA A 506 34.19 14.29 -13.64
C ALA A 506 35.38 13.37 -13.30
N VAL A 507 35.67 13.18 -12.04
CA VAL A 507 36.79 12.34 -11.56
C VAL A 507 36.27 11.32 -10.56
N LYS A 508 36.71 10.07 -10.72
CA LYS A 508 36.26 8.97 -9.84
C LYS A 508 37.26 8.71 -8.73
N VAL A 509 36.79 8.66 -7.49
CA VAL A 509 37.65 8.40 -6.33
C VAL A 509 38.00 6.91 -6.26
N LYS A 510 39.24 6.56 -6.55
CA LYS A 510 39.80 5.19 -6.38
C LYS A 510 40.19 4.91 -4.94
N ALA A 511 40.84 5.88 -4.29
CA ALA A 511 41.21 5.83 -2.89
C ALA A 511 41.18 7.22 -2.27
N CYS A 512 40.93 7.27 -0.97
CA CYS A 512 40.98 8.47 -0.15
C CYS A 512 41.63 8.13 1.19
N GLU A 513 42.63 8.91 1.62
CA GLU A 513 43.35 8.67 2.88
C GLU A 513 43.61 9.99 3.61
N ALA A 514 43.61 9.93 4.95
CA ALA A 514 44.02 11.07 5.77
C ALA A 514 45.54 11.30 5.67
N VAL A 515 45.95 12.55 5.41
CA VAL A 515 47.37 12.90 5.29
C VAL A 515 48.05 12.82 6.66
N LYS A 516 49.08 11.97 6.79
CA LYS A 516 49.88 11.88 8.02
C LYS A 516 50.47 13.25 8.35
N LYS A 517 50.26 13.72 9.56
CA LYS A 517 50.67 15.05 10.08
C LYS A 517 49.73 16.23 9.72
N SER A 518 48.60 16.03 9.09
CA SER A 518 47.59 17.04 8.92
C SER A 518 46.24 16.55 9.50
N LYS A 519 45.58 17.41 10.28
CA LYS A 519 44.22 17.15 10.78
C LYS A 519 43.12 17.62 9.81
N LYS A 520 43.52 18.28 8.72
CA LYS A 520 42.59 18.94 7.79
C LYS A 520 42.60 18.37 6.38
N LEU A 521 43.70 17.66 6.00
CA LEU A 521 43.88 17.24 4.60
C LEU A 521 43.51 15.78 4.39
N LEU A 522 42.74 15.56 3.34
CA LEU A 522 42.54 14.27 2.69
C LEU A 522 43.33 14.21 1.39
N GLN A 523 44.01 13.09 1.13
CA GLN A 523 44.67 12.77 -0.13
C GLN A 523 43.76 11.86 -0.96
N PHE A 524 43.45 12.30 -2.15
CA PHE A 524 42.63 11.57 -3.14
C PHE A 524 43.52 10.97 -4.21
N THR A 525 43.28 9.71 -4.54
CA THR A 525 43.72 9.05 -5.76
C THR A 525 42.53 8.92 -6.69
N LEU A 526 42.58 9.63 -7.80
CA LEU A 526 41.44 9.84 -8.70
C LEU A 526 41.73 9.26 -10.08
N ASP A 527 40.70 8.64 -10.68
CA ASP A 527 40.66 8.37 -12.10
C ASP A 527 40.04 9.60 -12.80
N ASP A 528 40.77 10.19 -13.74
CA ASP A 528 40.32 11.34 -14.55
C ASP A 528 40.15 10.98 -16.04
N GLY A 529 40.15 9.67 -16.36
CA GLY A 529 40.00 9.15 -17.71
C GLY A 529 41.26 9.17 -18.56
N THR A 530 42.41 9.63 -18.02
CA THR A 530 43.68 9.65 -18.77
C THR A 530 44.41 8.32 -18.77
N GLY A 531 44.02 7.38 -17.87
CA GLY A 531 44.70 6.10 -17.64
C GLY A 531 45.77 6.15 -16.58
N GLU A 532 46.15 7.32 -16.08
CA GLU A 532 47.06 7.52 -14.95
C GLU A 532 46.29 8.07 -13.75
N ASP A 533 46.69 7.66 -12.54
CA ASP A 533 46.03 8.11 -11.31
C ASP A 533 46.45 9.56 -10.98
N ARG A 534 45.46 10.43 -10.78
CA ARG A 534 45.66 11.83 -10.38
C ARG A 534 45.62 11.95 -8.85
N THR A 535 46.59 12.64 -8.28
CA THR A 535 46.59 12.96 -6.85
C THR A 535 46.08 14.39 -6.63
N ILE A 536 45.06 14.54 -5.77
CA ILE A 536 44.57 15.84 -5.28
C ILE A 536 44.50 15.81 -3.76
N LEU A 537 44.99 16.88 -3.11
CA LEU A 537 44.82 17.12 -1.69
C LEU A 537 43.75 18.16 -1.45
N SER A 538 42.82 17.87 -0.52
CA SER A 538 41.78 18.80 -0.14
C SER A 538 41.63 18.93 1.39
N GLY A 539 41.33 20.15 1.84
CA GLY A 539 41.27 20.52 3.27
C GLY A 539 39.94 20.17 3.93
N ILE A 540 39.33 19.06 3.60
CA ILE A 540 37.93 18.73 3.92
C ILE A 540 37.74 17.61 4.95
N HIS A 541 38.81 17.20 5.62
CA HIS A 541 38.76 16.12 6.62
C HIS A 541 37.91 16.45 7.86
N ALA A 542 37.54 17.72 8.05
CA ALA A 542 36.58 18.10 9.09
C ALA A 542 35.11 17.82 8.72
N TYR A 543 34.83 17.57 7.43
CA TYR A 543 33.47 17.45 6.86
C TYR A 543 33.20 16.04 6.32
N TYR A 544 34.22 15.27 5.96
CA TYR A 544 34.08 13.95 5.33
C TYR A 544 35.12 12.96 5.87
N GLU A 545 34.69 11.74 6.12
CA GLU A 545 35.60 10.62 6.37
C GLU A 545 36.05 9.98 5.04
N PRO A 546 37.30 9.51 4.95
CA PRO A 546 37.86 8.94 3.71
C PRO A 546 37.00 7.84 3.08
N GLU A 547 36.40 6.97 3.89
CA GLU A 547 35.62 5.82 3.47
C GLU A 547 34.31 6.20 2.79
N GLU A 548 33.78 7.37 3.08
CA GLU A 548 32.53 7.88 2.49
C GLU A 548 32.70 8.34 1.05
N LEU A 549 33.94 8.66 0.67
CA LEU A 549 34.28 9.27 -0.60
C LEU A 549 34.77 8.26 -1.65
N VAL A 550 35.27 7.10 -1.24
CA VAL A 550 35.76 6.08 -2.17
C VAL A 550 34.63 5.56 -3.06
N GLY A 551 34.85 5.53 -4.36
CA GLY A 551 33.87 5.12 -5.38
C GLY A 551 32.93 6.21 -5.87
N LYS A 552 32.95 7.40 -5.25
CA LYS A 552 32.16 8.57 -5.67
C LYS A 552 32.75 9.24 -6.90
N THR A 553 31.90 9.89 -7.67
CA THR A 553 32.27 10.72 -8.82
C THR A 553 32.14 12.20 -8.45
N LEU A 554 33.26 12.89 -8.44
CA LEU A 554 33.38 14.29 -8.03
C LEU A 554 33.67 15.19 -9.25
N ILE A 555 33.54 16.49 -9.05
CA ILE A 555 33.97 17.49 -10.06
C ILE A 555 35.32 18.06 -9.63
N ALA A 556 36.28 18.05 -10.55
CA ALA A 556 37.59 18.64 -10.35
C ALA A 556 38.00 19.55 -11.50
N ILE A 557 38.76 20.59 -11.19
CA ILE A 557 39.55 21.32 -12.17
C ILE A 557 40.89 20.60 -12.32
N THR A 558 41.21 20.13 -13.53
CA THR A 558 42.30 19.17 -13.77
C THR A 558 43.56 19.82 -14.38
N ASN A 559 43.47 21.02 -14.93
CA ASN A 559 44.57 21.70 -15.59
C ASN A 559 45.25 22.79 -14.73
N LEU A 560 45.15 22.70 -13.42
CA LEU A 560 45.93 23.53 -12.51
C LEU A 560 47.38 23.02 -12.40
N PRO A 561 48.37 23.92 -12.29
CA PRO A 561 49.74 23.52 -12.08
C PRO A 561 49.88 22.77 -10.73
N PRO A 562 50.75 21.73 -10.64
CA PRO A 562 51.00 21.01 -9.40
C PRO A 562 51.40 21.94 -8.26
N ARG A 563 50.78 21.74 -7.09
CA ARG A 563 51.07 22.47 -5.85
C ARG A 563 51.53 21.52 -4.77
N ALA A 564 52.77 21.71 -4.31
CA ALA A 564 53.29 20.89 -3.19
C ALA A 564 52.59 21.26 -1.87
N MET A 565 51.96 20.28 -1.23
CA MET A 565 51.30 20.40 0.07
C MET A 565 51.77 19.24 0.97
N MET A 566 52.38 19.53 2.11
CA MET A 566 52.96 18.54 3.06
C MET A 566 53.91 17.52 2.41
N GLY A 567 54.58 17.92 1.31
CA GLY A 567 55.52 17.07 0.57
C GLY A 567 54.87 16.16 -0.48
N ILE A 568 53.58 16.37 -0.79
CA ILE A 568 52.82 15.67 -1.83
C ILE A 568 52.37 16.70 -2.85
N ASP A 569 52.55 16.42 -4.13
CA ASP A 569 52.07 17.29 -5.21
C ASP A 569 50.56 17.09 -5.47
N SER A 570 49.78 18.13 -5.24
CA SER A 570 48.37 18.17 -5.58
C SER A 570 48.19 18.67 -7.03
N CYS A 571 47.64 17.85 -7.91
CA CYS A 571 47.55 18.10 -9.35
C CYS A 571 46.11 18.43 -9.76
N GLY A 572 45.53 19.48 -9.19
CA GLY A 572 44.16 19.92 -9.44
C GLY A 572 43.46 20.37 -8.15
N MET A 573 42.13 20.63 -8.26
CA MET A 573 41.32 21.05 -7.13
C MET A 573 39.91 20.43 -7.26
N LEU A 574 39.41 19.85 -6.17
CA LEU A 574 38.02 19.42 -6.07
C LEU A 574 37.09 20.63 -5.87
N LEU A 575 35.94 20.64 -6.48
CA LEU A 575 34.96 21.70 -6.31
C LEU A 575 34.02 21.39 -5.15
N SER A 576 33.76 22.41 -4.34
CA SER A 576 32.81 22.35 -3.22
C SER A 576 32.00 23.64 -3.14
N ALA A 577 30.79 23.53 -2.64
CA ALA A 577 29.98 24.67 -2.21
C ALA A 577 30.20 24.91 -0.71
N ILE A 578 30.39 26.16 -0.33
CA ILE A 578 30.61 26.58 1.07
C ILE A 578 29.57 27.66 1.41
N HIS A 579 29.00 27.55 2.60
CA HIS A 579 28.12 28.56 3.19
C HIS A 579 28.27 28.54 4.72
N GLU A 580 27.78 29.57 5.38
CA GLU A 580 27.69 29.63 6.84
C GLU A 580 26.25 29.41 7.29
N GLU A 581 26.02 28.57 8.26
CA GLU A 581 24.75 28.33 8.91
C GLU A 581 24.92 28.52 10.42
N GLU A 582 24.19 29.46 11.00
CA GLU A 582 24.29 29.83 12.43
C GLU A 582 25.71 30.18 12.89
N GLY A 583 26.56 30.68 11.98
CA GLY A 583 27.97 31.04 12.23
C GLY A 583 28.94 29.86 12.17
N GLU A 584 28.51 28.70 11.71
CA GLU A 584 29.36 27.54 11.41
C GLU A 584 29.50 27.36 9.89
N GLU A 585 30.73 27.16 9.43
CA GLU A 585 31.02 26.86 8.03
C GLU A 585 30.54 25.44 7.68
N LYS A 586 29.74 25.31 6.62
CA LYS A 586 29.29 24.04 6.02
C LYS A 586 29.90 23.92 4.63
N LEU A 587 30.45 22.73 4.34
CA LEU A 587 31.08 22.44 3.06
C LEU A 587 30.45 21.21 2.43
N HIS A 588 30.07 21.33 1.16
CA HIS A 588 29.51 20.24 0.37
C HIS A 588 30.35 20.03 -0.90
N LEU A 589 30.93 18.83 -1.05
CA LEU A 589 31.60 18.44 -2.29
C LEU A 589 30.57 18.36 -3.44
N LEU A 590 30.91 18.92 -4.60
CA LEU A 590 30.09 18.77 -5.78
C LEU A 590 30.28 17.36 -6.35
N MET A 591 29.26 16.52 -6.17
CA MET A 591 29.18 15.15 -6.66
C MET A 591 28.26 15.07 -7.86
N VAL A 592 28.59 14.23 -8.83
CA VAL A 592 27.74 13.89 -9.97
C VAL A 592 27.39 12.41 -9.92
N ASP A 593 26.45 12.00 -10.77
CA ASP A 593 26.02 10.61 -10.84
C ASP A 593 27.21 9.68 -11.14
N ASP A 594 27.34 8.60 -10.38
CA ASP A 594 28.43 7.63 -10.50
C ASP A 594 28.43 6.86 -11.83
N HIS A 595 27.37 6.99 -12.66
CA HIS A 595 27.33 6.48 -14.05
C HIS A 595 28.06 7.41 -15.05
N ILE A 596 28.38 8.64 -14.66
CA ILE A 596 29.19 9.52 -15.51
C ILE A 596 30.63 8.96 -15.54
N PRO A 597 31.18 8.69 -16.75
CA PRO A 597 32.52 8.11 -16.84
C PRO A 597 33.59 9.10 -16.36
N ALA A 598 34.64 8.57 -15.74
CA ALA A 598 35.80 9.36 -15.41
C ALA A 598 36.38 10.05 -16.66
N GLY A 599 36.77 11.32 -16.51
CA GLY A 599 37.25 12.14 -17.61
C GLY A 599 36.18 12.86 -18.43
N ALA A 600 34.88 12.64 -18.15
CA ALA A 600 33.82 13.40 -18.82
C ALA A 600 33.98 14.89 -18.56
N LYS A 601 33.98 15.70 -19.65
CA LYS A 601 34.16 17.15 -19.57
C LYS A 601 32.86 17.82 -19.16
N LEU A 602 32.95 18.78 -18.25
CA LEU A 602 31.84 19.67 -17.90
C LEU A 602 31.99 21.01 -18.68
N TYR A 603 30.84 21.56 -19.12
CA TYR A 603 30.76 22.79 -19.92
C TYR A 603 29.97 23.84 -19.16
#